data_88e32653b120c3f1eebd7d07d6ffcf30
#
_entry.id   88e32653b120c3f1eebd7d07d6ffcf30
#
_cell.length_a   1.000
_cell.length_b   1.000
_cell.length_c   1.000
_cell.angle_alpha   90.00
_cell.angle_beta   90.00
_cell.angle_gamma   90.00
#
_symmetry.space_group_name_H-M   'P 1'
#
loop_
_entity.id
_entity.type
_entity.pdbx_description
1 polymer ?
#
loop_
_entity_poly.entity_id
_entity_poly.type
_entity_poly.pdbx_seq_one_letter_code
_entity_poly.pdbx_strand_id
1 'polypeptide(L)'
;KRVIASGKLTLEELKKGIIVNIFISITLSYSLIKYSFKNDYLFIVIFLFLSIFSILAAIKYTMGKSPYGYYGFGDIFVFIFFGLLSVFGSYFLQTNSIDYEVFILGSIIGFLCVGVLNLNNIRDIENDSKMNKKTIPTRIGFRYAKFYHYFLIIASILLIFTFATKFKISN
;
A
#
# COMPACT_ATOMS: atom_id res chain seq x y z
N LYS A 1 4.39 2.40 -22.88
CA LYS A 1 5.20 1.18 -23.11
C LYS A 1 6.04 0.93 -21.88
N ARG A 2 6.07 -0.31 -21.36
CA ARG A 2 6.87 -0.66 -20.19
C ARG A 2 8.35 -0.49 -20.53
N VAL A 3 9.14 0.08 -19.61
CA VAL A 3 10.52 0.53 -19.83
C VAL A 3 11.43 -0.60 -20.34
N ILE A 4 11.29 -1.81 -19.83
CA ILE A 4 12.02 -3.00 -20.31
C ILE A 4 11.60 -3.35 -21.75
N ALA A 5 10.29 -3.38 -22.03
CA ALA A 5 9.80 -3.71 -23.37
C ALA A 5 10.14 -2.65 -24.43
N SER A 6 10.53 -1.44 -24.01
CA SER A 6 11.04 -0.37 -24.89
C SER A 6 12.55 -0.41 -25.09
N GLY A 7 13.27 -1.37 -24.47
CA GLY A 7 14.73 -1.48 -24.55
C GLY A 7 15.53 -0.39 -23.82
N LYS A 8 14.85 0.48 -23.05
CA LYS A 8 15.50 1.59 -22.31
C LYS A 8 16.23 1.14 -21.04
N LEU A 9 15.90 -0.03 -20.51
CA LEU A 9 16.51 -0.63 -19.34
C LEU A 9 16.62 -2.14 -19.52
N THR A 10 17.77 -2.69 -19.17
CA THR A 10 18.01 -4.12 -19.13
C THR A 10 17.42 -4.71 -17.85
N LEU A 11 17.16 -6.02 -17.85
CA LEU A 11 16.69 -6.74 -16.65
C LEU A 11 17.71 -6.70 -15.50
N GLU A 12 19.02 -6.68 -15.84
CA GLU A 12 20.08 -6.59 -14.86
C GLU A 12 20.16 -5.23 -14.18
N GLU A 13 20.02 -4.14 -14.93
CA GLU A 13 19.96 -2.80 -14.38
C GLU A 13 18.75 -2.62 -13.46
N LEU A 14 17.58 -3.17 -13.85
CA LEU A 14 16.41 -3.16 -12.98
C LEU A 14 16.64 -3.93 -11.68
N LYS A 15 17.25 -5.12 -11.74
CA LYS A 15 17.59 -5.91 -10.54
C LYS A 15 18.56 -5.17 -9.63
N LYS A 16 19.61 -4.57 -10.19
CA LYS A 16 20.56 -3.74 -9.42
C LYS A 16 19.84 -2.58 -8.74
N GLY A 17 18.97 -1.86 -9.45
CA GLY A 17 18.17 -0.78 -8.89
C GLY A 17 17.28 -1.22 -7.74
N ILE A 18 16.64 -2.39 -7.85
CA ILE A 18 15.82 -2.96 -6.78
C ILE A 18 16.66 -3.28 -5.55
N ILE A 19 17.83 -3.92 -5.73
CA ILE A 19 18.74 -4.28 -4.61
C ILE A 19 19.21 -3.02 -3.88
N VAL A 20 19.63 -1.99 -4.63
CA VAL A 20 20.06 -0.71 -4.05
C VAL A 20 18.92 -0.07 -3.26
N ASN A 21 17.69 -0.04 -3.82
CA ASN A 21 16.51 0.49 -3.10
C ASN A 21 16.20 -0.29 -1.82
N ILE A 22 16.31 -1.62 -1.84
CA ILE A 22 16.09 -2.45 -0.64
C ILE A 22 17.13 -2.09 0.43
N PHE A 23 18.41 -1.99 0.05
CA PHE A 23 19.46 -1.63 1.00
C PHE A 23 19.23 -0.24 1.63
N ILE A 24 18.93 0.76 0.80
CA ILE A 24 18.61 2.11 1.27
C ILE A 24 17.39 2.08 2.21
N SER A 25 16.33 1.38 1.83
CA SER A 25 15.09 1.27 2.62
C SER A 25 15.36 0.64 3.99
N ILE A 26 16.15 -0.45 4.05
CA ILE A 26 16.49 -1.11 5.32
C ILE A 26 17.31 -0.16 6.20
N THR A 27 18.31 0.50 5.63
CA THR A 27 19.18 1.42 6.38
C THR A 27 18.41 2.60 6.96
N LEU A 28 17.56 3.24 6.15
CA LEU A 28 16.73 4.37 6.59
C LEU A 28 15.67 3.93 7.61
N SER A 29 15.03 2.78 7.39
CA SER A 29 14.06 2.23 8.34
C SER A 29 14.72 1.94 9.68
N TYR A 30 15.88 1.28 9.69
CA TYR A 30 16.62 1.01 10.92
C TYR A 30 16.98 2.30 11.67
N SER A 31 17.51 3.31 10.96
CA SER A 31 17.90 4.59 11.55
C SER A 31 16.69 5.31 12.17
N LEU A 32 15.56 5.35 11.46
CA LEU A 32 14.33 5.98 11.93
C LEU A 32 13.76 5.25 13.15
N ILE A 33 13.66 3.93 13.11
CA ILE A 33 13.16 3.09 14.20
C ILE A 33 14.03 3.26 15.45
N LYS A 34 15.35 3.23 15.29
CA LYS A 34 16.28 3.41 16.40
C LYS A 34 16.18 4.82 17.01
N TYR A 35 16.00 5.84 16.18
CA TYR A 35 15.78 7.21 16.64
C TYR A 35 14.47 7.36 17.43
N SER A 36 13.36 6.78 16.93
CA SER A 36 12.04 6.87 17.55
C SER A 36 11.96 6.16 18.90
N PHE A 37 12.45 4.94 18.97
CA PHE A 37 12.24 4.07 20.16
C PHE A 37 13.44 4.02 21.10
N LYS A 38 14.58 4.60 20.72
CA LYS A 38 15.80 4.68 21.56
C LYS A 38 16.21 3.32 22.17
N ASN A 39 15.73 3.04 23.40
CA ASN A 39 16.06 1.82 24.16
C ASN A 39 14.86 0.87 24.32
N ASP A 40 13.73 1.15 23.69
CA ASP A 40 12.58 0.23 23.70
C ASP A 40 12.79 -0.88 22.65
N TYR A 41 13.49 -1.92 23.06
CA TYR A 41 13.85 -3.04 22.19
C TYR A 41 12.62 -3.78 21.62
N LEU A 42 11.50 -3.81 22.36
CA LEU A 42 10.28 -4.48 21.89
C LEU A 42 9.73 -3.81 20.63
N PHE A 43 9.53 -2.49 20.67
CA PHE A 43 9.05 -1.75 19.51
C PHE A 43 10.07 -1.71 18.37
N ILE A 44 11.37 -1.65 18.68
CA ILE A 44 12.41 -1.77 17.64
C ILE A 44 12.25 -3.07 16.88
N VAL A 45 12.12 -4.21 17.55
CA VAL A 45 11.98 -5.53 16.91
C VAL A 45 10.69 -5.61 16.10
N ILE A 46 9.55 -5.15 16.67
CA ILE A 46 8.26 -5.15 15.97
C ILE A 46 8.34 -4.33 14.67
N PHE A 47 8.86 -3.12 14.72
CA PHE A 47 8.92 -2.24 13.54
C PHE A 47 9.96 -2.69 12.51
N LEU A 48 11.06 -3.29 12.93
CA LEU A 48 11.99 -3.94 11.99
C LEU A 48 11.34 -5.13 11.28
N PHE A 49 10.59 -5.96 12.01
CA PHE A 49 9.83 -7.05 11.41
C PHE A 49 8.80 -6.52 10.40
N LEU A 50 8.03 -5.49 10.75
CA LEU A 50 7.08 -4.85 9.84
C LEU A 50 7.76 -4.26 8.60
N SER A 51 8.92 -3.64 8.74
CA SER A 51 9.70 -3.11 7.62
C SER A 51 10.16 -4.21 6.66
N ILE A 52 10.73 -5.28 7.18
CA ILE A 52 11.17 -6.43 6.39
C ILE A 52 9.96 -7.09 5.71
N PHE A 53 8.86 -7.28 6.45
CA PHE A 53 7.63 -7.85 5.90
C PHE A 53 7.05 -7.00 4.77
N SER A 54 7.09 -5.67 4.90
CA SER A 54 6.64 -4.74 3.85
C SER A 54 7.48 -4.85 2.58
N ILE A 55 8.81 -4.96 2.71
CA ILE A 55 9.72 -5.16 1.57
C ILE A 55 9.44 -6.51 0.89
N LEU A 56 9.27 -7.59 1.67
CA LEU A 56 8.95 -8.91 1.13
C LEU A 56 7.59 -8.92 0.44
N ALA A 57 6.59 -8.24 1.02
CA ALA A 57 5.28 -8.08 0.41
C ALA A 57 5.37 -7.33 -0.93
N ALA A 58 6.13 -6.22 -0.99
CA ALA A 58 6.34 -5.48 -2.22
C ALA A 58 6.99 -6.32 -3.32
N ILE A 59 8.01 -7.12 -2.98
CA ILE A 59 8.67 -8.03 -3.92
C ILE A 59 7.68 -9.11 -4.40
N LYS A 60 6.98 -9.77 -3.49
CA LYS A 60 6.04 -10.86 -3.82
C LYS A 60 4.76 -10.38 -4.50
N TYR A 61 4.48 -9.08 -4.50
CA TYR A 61 3.35 -8.52 -5.24
C TYR A 61 3.42 -8.81 -6.74
N THR A 62 4.61 -8.71 -7.33
CA THR A 62 4.83 -8.88 -8.78
C THR A 62 5.80 -9.99 -9.14
N MET A 63 6.65 -10.44 -8.22
CA MET A 63 7.74 -11.39 -8.47
C MET A 63 7.47 -12.75 -7.86
N GLY A 64 7.99 -13.80 -8.50
CA GLY A 64 7.90 -15.19 -8.06
C GLY A 64 6.95 -16.03 -8.89
N LYS A 65 6.80 -17.31 -8.53
CA LYS A 65 5.95 -18.30 -9.24
C LYS A 65 4.45 -18.01 -9.07
N SER A 66 4.05 -17.33 -7.97
CA SER A 66 2.66 -17.01 -7.64
C SER A 66 2.59 -15.62 -7.00
N PRO A 67 2.75 -14.53 -7.79
CA PRO A 67 2.68 -13.17 -7.27
C PRO A 67 1.25 -12.88 -6.84
N TYR A 68 1.04 -12.50 -5.57
CA TYR A 68 -0.31 -12.31 -5.03
C TYR A 68 -1.10 -11.17 -5.69
N GLY A 69 -0.42 -10.21 -6.31
CA GLY A 69 -1.06 -9.19 -7.14
C GLY A 69 -1.83 -9.76 -8.34
N TYR A 70 -1.53 -11.00 -8.75
CA TYR A 70 -2.25 -11.71 -9.82
C TYR A 70 -3.49 -12.47 -9.32
N TYR A 71 -3.66 -12.60 -8.01
CA TYR A 71 -4.77 -13.37 -7.41
C TYR A 71 -5.88 -12.50 -6.82
N GLY A 72 -5.85 -11.18 -7.03
CA GLY A 72 -6.90 -10.26 -6.58
C GLY A 72 -6.74 -9.77 -5.15
N PHE A 73 -5.61 -10.07 -4.50
CA PHE A 73 -5.32 -9.56 -3.16
C PHE A 73 -4.75 -8.14 -3.15
N GLY A 74 -4.48 -7.55 -4.32
CA GLY A 74 -3.88 -6.24 -4.45
C GLY A 74 -4.58 -5.15 -3.65
N ASP A 75 -5.91 -5.12 -3.70
CA ASP A 75 -6.73 -4.11 -3.02
C ASP A 75 -6.57 -4.17 -1.50
N ILE A 76 -6.58 -5.38 -0.92
CA ILE A 76 -6.40 -5.59 0.52
C ILE A 76 -4.99 -5.14 0.95
N PHE A 77 -3.97 -5.56 0.20
CA PHE A 77 -2.59 -5.19 0.51
C PHE A 77 -2.36 -3.68 0.37
N VAL A 78 -2.90 -3.05 -0.67
CA VAL A 78 -2.81 -1.60 -0.84
C VAL A 78 -3.52 -0.87 0.30
N PHE A 79 -4.72 -1.30 0.71
CA PHE A 79 -5.42 -0.72 1.84
C PHE A 79 -4.61 -0.80 3.13
N ILE A 80 -4.07 -1.98 3.44
CA ILE A 80 -3.30 -2.20 4.67
C ILE A 80 -1.97 -1.43 4.64
N PHE A 81 -1.16 -1.59 3.59
CA PHE A 81 0.19 -1.05 3.57
C PHE A 81 0.25 0.45 3.27
N PHE A 82 -0.55 0.95 2.32
CA PHE A 82 -0.56 2.37 1.94
C PHE A 82 -1.54 3.19 2.77
N GLY A 83 -2.57 2.56 3.35
CA GLY A 83 -3.50 3.20 4.27
C GLY A 83 -3.08 3.03 5.72
N LEU A 84 -3.46 1.90 6.31
CA LEU A 84 -3.36 1.70 7.76
C LEU A 84 -1.91 1.72 8.25
N LEU A 85 -1.04 0.90 7.69
CA LEU A 85 0.33 0.75 8.18
C LEU A 85 1.16 2.02 7.95
N SER A 86 1.01 2.67 6.80
CA SER A 86 1.77 3.90 6.52
C SER A 86 1.33 5.05 7.41
N VAL A 87 0.04 5.29 7.60
CA VAL A 87 -0.48 6.41 8.40
C VAL A 87 -0.30 6.16 9.89
N PHE A 88 -0.83 5.02 10.38
CA PHE A 88 -0.72 4.69 11.80
C PHE A 88 0.72 4.41 12.23
N GLY A 89 1.49 3.69 11.41
CA GLY A 89 2.89 3.41 11.69
C GLY A 89 3.74 4.67 11.76
N SER A 90 3.52 5.63 10.84
CA SER A 90 4.22 6.93 10.86
C SER A 90 3.84 7.77 12.09
N TYR A 91 2.56 7.79 12.44
CA TYR A 91 2.09 8.46 13.65
C TYR A 91 2.72 7.87 14.90
N PHE A 92 2.68 6.54 15.05
CA PHE A 92 3.24 5.84 16.20
C PHE A 92 4.76 6.04 16.33
N LEU A 93 5.50 6.02 15.21
CA LEU A 93 6.94 6.30 15.20
C LEU A 93 7.29 7.71 15.74
N GLN A 94 6.39 8.68 15.59
CA GLN A 94 6.63 10.05 16.01
C GLN A 94 6.14 10.34 17.43
N THR A 95 5.04 9.72 17.84
CA THR A 95 4.34 10.05 19.09
C THR A 95 4.49 9.00 20.19
N ASN A 96 4.86 7.78 19.84
CA ASN A 96 4.84 6.60 20.70
C ASN A 96 3.46 6.38 21.38
N SER A 97 2.39 6.84 20.75
CA SER A 97 1.03 6.76 21.27
C SER A 97 0.08 6.11 20.26
N ILE A 98 -0.96 5.49 20.78
CA ILE A 98 -2.06 4.92 19.98
C ILE A 98 -3.22 5.90 20.04
N ASP A 99 -3.62 6.36 18.85
CA ASP A 99 -4.80 7.18 18.68
C ASP A 99 -5.74 6.53 17.67
N TYR A 100 -6.96 6.22 18.11
CA TYR A 100 -7.95 5.57 17.25
C TYR A 100 -8.42 6.43 16.09
N GLU A 101 -8.32 7.75 16.19
CA GLU A 101 -8.69 8.66 15.11
C GLU A 101 -7.73 8.52 13.92
N VAL A 102 -6.48 8.15 14.18
CA VAL A 102 -5.48 7.89 13.13
C VAL A 102 -5.85 6.67 12.28
N PHE A 103 -6.58 5.70 12.80
CA PHE A 103 -7.11 4.59 12.01
C PHE A 103 -8.17 5.06 11.01
N ILE A 104 -8.97 6.07 11.36
CA ILE A 104 -9.92 6.69 10.42
C ILE A 104 -9.15 7.34 9.28
N LEU A 105 -8.12 8.13 9.58
CA LEU A 105 -7.24 8.74 8.58
C LEU A 105 -6.57 7.69 7.70
N GLY A 106 -6.01 6.63 8.30
CA GLY A 106 -5.43 5.51 7.57
C GLY A 106 -6.43 4.82 6.63
N SER A 107 -7.68 4.67 7.08
CA SER A 107 -8.75 4.09 6.25
C SER A 107 -9.13 4.98 5.08
N ILE A 108 -9.21 6.31 5.28
CA ILE A 108 -9.45 7.29 4.21
C ILE A 108 -8.37 7.16 3.14
N ILE A 109 -7.10 7.23 3.52
CA ILE A 109 -5.97 7.09 2.60
C ILE A 109 -5.97 5.72 1.92
N GLY A 110 -6.28 4.66 2.69
CA GLY A 110 -6.37 3.29 2.16
C GLY A 110 -7.41 3.16 1.05
N PHE A 111 -8.63 3.66 1.26
CA PHE A 111 -9.68 3.65 0.23
C PHE A 111 -9.30 4.46 -1.01
N LEU A 112 -8.68 5.63 -0.85
CA LEU A 112 -8.20 6.44 -1.97
C LEU A 112 -7.11 5.71 -2.76
N CYS A 113 -6.14 5.09 -2.09
CA CYS A 113 -5.08 4.31 -2.74
C CYS A 113 -5.64 3.10 -3.50
N VAL A 114 -6.61 2.39 -2.91
CA VAL A 114 -7.34 1.30 -3.60
C VAL A 114 -8.13 1.85 -4.79
N GLY A 115 -8.72 3.05 -4.68
CA GLY A 115 -9.38 3.72 -5.79
C GLY A 115 -8.44 3.95 -6.98
N VAL A 116 -7.21 4.43 -6.72
CA VAL A 116 -6.17 4.59 -7.77
C VAL A 116 -5.80 3.23 -8.37
N LEU A 117 -5.60 2.19 -7.54
CA LEU A 117 -5.33 0.84 -8.03
C LEU A 117 -6.46 0.31 -8.89
N ASN A 118 -7.72 0.51 -8.46
CA ASN A 118 -8.89 0.06 -9.21
C ASN A 118 -8.99 0.74 -10.58
N LEU A 119 -8.72 2.06 -10.68
CA LEU A 119 -8.68 2.76 -11.98
C LEU A 119 -7.60 2.19 -12.90
N ASN A 120 -6.41 1.89 -12.37
CA ASN A 120 -5.34 1.25 -13.14
C ASN A 120 -5.78 -0.14 -13.64
N ASN A 121 -6.41 -0.94 -12.79
CA ASN A 121 -6.90 -2.27 -13.15
C ASN A 121 -8.07 -2.20 -14.14
N ILE A 122 -8.95 -1.18 -14.06
CA ILE A 122 -10.01 -0.94 -15.05
C ILE A 122 -9.40 -0.61 -16.41
N ARG A 123 -8.40 0.28 -16.45
CA ARG A 123 -7.69 0.63 -17.70
C ARG A 123 -7.04 -0.58 -18.36
N ASP A 124 -6.48 -1.45 -17.54
CA ASP A 124 -5.68 -2.58 -18.00
C ASP A 124 -6.48 -3.91 -18.10
N ILE A 125 -7.82 -3.88 -17.94
CA ILE A 125 -8.70 -5.06 -17.80
C ILE A 125 -8.52 -6.09 -18.93
N GLU A 126 -8.37 -5.65 -20.18
CA GLU A 126 -8.18 -6.55 -21.32
C GLU A 126 -6.80 -7.23 -21.29
N ASN A 127 -5.76 -6.47 -20.97
CA ASN A 127 -4.39 -7.01 -20.88
C ASN A 127 -4.27 -7.95 -19.67
N ASP A 128 -4.84 -7.58 -18.52
CA ASP A 128 -4.84 -8.39 -17.31
C ASP A 128 -5.59 -9.70 -17.53
N SER A 129 -6.71 -9.68 -18.25
CA SER A 129 -7.47 -10.89 -18.63
C SER A 129 -6.65 -11.82 -19.53
N LYS A 130 -5.97 -11.28 -20.55
CA LYS A 130 -5.08 -12.06 -21.45
C LYS A 130 -3.92 -12.71 -20.70
N MET A 131 -3.46 -12.10 -19.61
CA MET A 131 -2.37 -12.60 -18.77
C MET A 131 -2.86 -13.45 -17.57
N ASN A 132 -4.14 -13.85 -17.55
CA ASN A 132 -4.77 -14.57 -16.43
C ASN A 132 -4.60 -13.89 -15.06
N LYS A 133 -4.47 -12.57 -15.03
CA LYS A 133 -4.38 -11.80 -13.82
C LYS A 133 -5.79 -11.52 -13.29
N LYS A 134 -6.09 -12.04 -12.10
CA LYS A 134 -7.42 -12.02 -11.48
C LYS A 134 -7.61 -10.81 -10.57
N THR A 135 -7.57 -9.60 -11.13
CA THR A 135 -7.90 -8.36 -10.39
C THR A 135 -9.40 -8.25 -10.12
N ILE A 136 -9.83 -7.37 -9.22
CA ILE A 136 -11.26 -7.14 -9.00
C ILE A 136 -11.96 -6.78 -10.32
N PRO A 137 -11.50 -5.80 -11.13
CA PRO A 137 -12.13 -5.49 -12.42
C PRO A 137 -12.20 -6.67 -13.39
N THR A 138 -11.18 -7.54 -13.47
CA THR A 138 -11.26 -8.71 -14.36
C THR A 138 -12.28 -9.73 -13.92
N ARG A 139 -12.60 -9.80 -12.60
CA ARG A 139 -13.60 -10.73 -12.05
C ARG A 139 -15.04 -10.23 -12.19
N ILE A 140 -15.27 -8.94 -11.92
CA ILE A 140 -16.62 -8.37 -11.88
C ILE A 140 -17.01 -7.62 -13.16
N GLY A 141 -16.04 -7.39 -14.06
CA GLY A 141 -16.24 -6.66 -15.31
C GLY A 141 -16.23 -5.14 -15.14
N PHE A 142 -16.08 -4.46 -16.28
CA PHE A 142 -15.92 -3.00 -16.35
C PHE A 142 -17.05 -2.21 -15.65
N ARG A 143 -18.30 -2.62 -15.86
CA ARG A 143 -19.45 -1.92 -15.30
C ARG A 143 -19.45 -1.92 -13.77
N TYR A 144 -19.29 -3.11 -13.16
CA TYR A 144 -19.29 -3.25 -11.70
C TYR A 144 -18.01 -2.70 -11.06
N ALA A 145 -16.88 -2.73 -11.77
CA ALA A 145 -15.65 -2.11 -11.30
C ALA A 145 -15.78 -0.58 -11.17
N LYS A 146 -16.61 0.08 -11.99
CA LYS A 146 -16.95 1.51 -11.81
C LYS A 146 -17.81 1.74 -10.57
N PHE A 147 -18.80 0.90 -10.30
CA PHE A 147 -19.58 1.02 -9.06
C PHE A 147 -18.71 0.80 -7.82
N TYR A 148 -17.80 -0.18 -7.87
CA TYR A 148 -16.81 -0.40 -6.82
C TYR A 148 -15.92 0.83 -6.62
N HIS A 149 -15.50 1.48 -7.69
CA HIS A 149 -14.73 2.73 -7.59
C HIS A 149 -15.53 3.84 -6.89
N TYR A 150 -16.79 4.05 -7.27
CA TYR A 150 -17.65 5.02 -6.58
C TYR A 150 -17.83 4.69 -5.11
N PHE A 151 -18.00 3.42 -4.76
CA PHE A 151 -18.05 2.99 -3.36
C PHE A 151 -16.79 3.41 -2.59
N LEU A 152 -15.59 3.18 -3.13
CA LEU A 152 -14.32 3.55 -2.48
C LEU A 152 -14.22 5.07 -2.24
N ILE A 153 -14.61 5.88 -3.21
CA ILE A 153 -14.60 7.35 -3.08
C ILE A 153 -15.64 7.82 -2.07
N ILE A 154 -16.88 7.32 -2.16
CA ILE A 154 -17.94 7.69 -1.22
C ILE A 154 -17.57 7.29 0.21
N ALA A 155 -17.03 6.08 0.42
CA ALA A 155 -16.55 5.64 1.72
C ALA A 155 -15.48 6.58 2.29
N SER A 156 -14.52 7.01 1.46
CA SER A 156 -13.51 7.99 1.86
C SER A 156 -14.15 9.32 2.29
N ILE A 157 -15.09 9.84 1.51
CA ILE A 157 -15.78 11.11 1.80
C ILE A 157 -16.57 11.00 3.11
N LEU A 158 -17.31 9.92 3.33
CA LEU A 158 -18.06 9.69 4.57
C LEU A 158 -17.14 9.62 5.79
N LEU A 159 -15.99 8.95 5.67
CA LEU A 159 -15.00 8.92 6.74
C LEU A 159 -14.38 10.29 7.01
N ILE A 160 -14.15 11.13 5.99
CA ILE A 160 -13.69 12.50 6.16
C ILE A 160 -14.73 13.30 6.97
N PHE A 161 -16.02 13.18 6.65
CA PHE A 161 -17.07 13.85 7.42
C PHE A 161 -17.10 13.38 8.87
N THR A 162 -17.02 12.07 9.13
CA THR A 162 -16.99 11.54 10.50
C THR A 162 -15.78 12.01 11.27
N PHE A 163 -14.62 12.06 10.64
CA PHE A 163 -13.40 12.61 11.25
C PHE A 163 -13.55 14.10 11.57
N ALA A 164 -14.01 14.90 10.60
CA ALA A 164 -14.17 16.34 10.77
C ALA A 164 -15.18 16.71 11.88
N THR A 165 -16.29 15.98 12.00
CA THR A 165 -17.27 16.21 13.08
C THR A 165 -16.71 15.88 14.44
N LYS A 166 -15.98 14.77 14.59
CA LYS A 166 -15.32 14.41 15.85
C LYS A 166 -14.27 15.44 16.26
N PHE A 167 -13.42 15.87 15.33
CA PHE A 167 -12.38 16.87 15.61
C PHE A 167 -12.96 18.23 16.04
N LYS A 168 -14.11 18.64 15.46
CA LYS A 168 -14.79 19.88 15.81
C LYS A 168 -15.46 19.83 17.21
N ILE A 169 -15.81 18.66 17.70
CA ILE A 169 -16.42 18.47 19.03
C ILE A 169 -15.36 18.37 20.12
N SER A 170 -14.14 17.94 19.77
CA SER A 170 -13.02 17.77 20.72
C SER A 170 -12.22 19.06 20.98
N ASN A 171 -12.39 20.12 20.18
CA ASN A 171 -11.82 21.45 20.37
C ASN A 171 -12.89 22.43 20.84
#